data_7e670222c0e29cfab746063ad93c1154
#
_entry.id   7e670222c0e29cfab746063ad93c1154
#
_cell.length_a   1.000
_cell.length_b   1.000
_cell.length_c   1.000
_cell.angle_alpha   90.00
_cell.angle_beta   90.00
_cell.angle_gamma   90.00
#
_symmetry.space_group_name_H-M   'P 1'
#
loop_
_entity.id
_entity.type
_entity.pdbx_description
1 polymer ?
#
loop_
_entity_poly.entity_id
_entity_poly.type
_entity_poly.pdbx_seq_one_letter_code
_entity_poly.pdbx_strand_id
1 'polypeptide(L)'
;MSEPLRIRAIVQGYQGDMICVYAAMDEASGYLLIDRSEPFDANMDFTADLTILTNIPLLPTWTMFFKEEHLKQAIDAYHTLKSNELLEVESNMQRYDPMTAIQVNGIKESGIEYRFGEAMSNGHIAILICCLFAEKQRNIRASLAAQVNLLNPPTALPYAQPRENYVVKPMSIGCFF
;
A
#
# COMPACT_ATOMS: atom_id res chain seq x y z
N MET A 1 -2.99 19.21 10.54
CA MET A 1 -3.29 17.99 9.75
C MET A 1 -2.94 18.30 8.31
N SER A 2 -2.15 17.47 7.64
CA SER A 2 -1.88 17.64 6.21
C SER A 2 -3.14 17.29 5.43
N GLU A 3 -3.40 18.00 4.32
CA GLU A 3 -4.48 17.60 3.41
C GLU A 3 -4.17 16.21 2.84
N PRO A 4 -5.19 15.34 2.68
CA PRO A 4 -5.00 14.04 2.08
C PRO A 4 -4.56 14.19 0.62
N LEU A 5 -3.68 13.31 0.20
CA LEU A 5 -3.23 13.22 -1.19
C LEU A 5 -4.40 12.78 -2.07
N ARG A 6 -4.79 13.62 -3.02
CA ARG A 6 -5.86 13.33 -3.97
C ARG A 6 -5.33 12.45 -5.10
N ILE A 7 -6.03 11.35 -5.36
CA ILE A 7 -5.67 10.37 -6.37
C ILE A 7 -6.78 10.26 -7.40
N ARG A 8 -6.41 10.23 -8.67
CA ARG A 8 -7.30 9.83 -9.77
C ARG A 8 -6.70 8.62 -10.48
N ALA A 9 -7.44 7.53 -10.49
CA ALA A 9 -7.10 6.35 -11.27
C ALA A 9 -7.92 6.35 -12.56
N ILE A 10 -7.25 6.58 -13.69
CA ILE A 10 -7.86 6.58 -15.02
C ILE A 10 -7.52 5.24 -15.67
N VAL A 11 -8.55 4.44 -15.85
CA VAL A 11 -8.37 3.03 -16.23
C VAL A 11 -9.26 2.67 -17.41
N GLN A 12 -8.67 1.95 -18.35
CA GLN A 12 -9.38 1.32 -19.44
C GLN A 12 -9.60 -0.16 -19.12
N GLY A 13 -10.85 -0.61 -19.24
CA GLY A 13 -11.20 -2.02 -19.14
C GLY A 13 -10.94 -2.79 -20.45
N TYR A 14 -11.11 -4.11 -20.41
CA TYR A 14 -10.91 -4.98 -21.59
C TYR A 14 -11.89 -4.69 -22.73
N GLN A 15 -13.05 -4.10 -22.44
CA GLN A 15 -14.04 -3.71 -23.46
C GLN A 15 -13.77 -2.33 -24.06
N GLY A 16 -12.69 -1.67 -23.65
CA GLY A 16 -12.30 -0.36 -24.12
C GLY A 16 -12.98 0.80 -23.39
N ASP A 17 -13.86 0.53 -22.44
CA ASP A 17 -14.50 1.52 -21.59
C ASP A 17 -13.53 2.11 -20.61
N MET A 18 -13.56 3.44 -20.46
CA MET A 18 -12.66 4.18 -19.57
C MET A 18 -13.45 4.81 -18.43
N ILE A 19 -12.89 4.70 -17.23
CA ILE A 19 -13.41 5.38 -16.04
C ILE A 19 -12.32 6.17 -15.33
N CYS A 20 -12.76 7.17 -14.57
CA CYS A 20 -11.96 7.87 -13.58
C CYS A 20 -12.45 7.49 -12.18
N VAL A 21 -11.60 6.91 -11.36
CA VAL A 21 -11.88 6.62 -9.96
C VAL A 21 -11.19 7.66 -9.09
N TYR A 22 -11.95 8.21 -8.16
CA TYR A 22 -11.47 9.18 -7.18
C TYR A 22 -11.11 8.47 -5.88
N ALA A 23 -9.92 8.73 -5.41
CA ALA A 23 -9.43 8.23 -4.13
C ALA A 23 -8.66 9.31 -3.38
N ALA A 24 -8.49 9.10 -2.10
CA ALA A 24 -7.69 9.95 -1.22
C ALA A 24 -6.83 9.10 -0.30
N MET A 25 -5.60 9.53 -0.05
CA MET A 25 -4.69 8.86 0.85
C MET A 25 -4.24 9.83 1.94
N ASP A 26 -4.44 9.45 3.19
CA ASP A 26 -3.74 10.11 4.30
C ASP A 26 -2.30 9.65 4.31
N GLU A 27 -1.43 10.58 3.98
CA GLU A 27 -0.02 10.28 3.87
C GLU A 27 0.64 9.91 5.20
N ALA A 28 0.14 10.34 6.34
CA ALA A 28 0.73 10.06 7.64
C ALA A 28 0.45 8.62 8.10
N SER A 29 -0.80 8.16 7.96
CA SER A 29 -1.23 6.82 8.36
C SER A 29 -1.09 5.78 7.24
N GLY A 30 -1.08 6.23 5.98
CA GLY A 30 -1.20 5.36 4.81
C GLY A 30 -2.63 4.87 4.55
N TYR A 31 -3.63 5.49 5.19
CA TYR A 31 -5.03 5.17 5.01
C TYR A 31 -5.50 5.59 3.62
N LEU A 32 -6.12 4.67 2.89
CA LEU A 32 -6.62 4.85 1.54
C LEU A 32 -8.15 4.77 1.52
N LEU A 33 -8.80 5.83 1.05
CA LEU A 33 -10.23 5.87 0.78
C LEU A 33 -10.47 5.82 -0.74
N ILE A 34 -11.26 4.86 -1.20
CA ILE A 34 -11.79 4.81 -2.57
C ILE A 34 -13.21 5.37 -2.54
N ASP A 35 -13.38 6.56 -3.11
CA ASP A 35 -14.62 7.33 -2.96
C ASP A 35 -15.66 6.98 -4.04
N ARG A 36 -15.38 7.29 -5.31
CA ARG A 36 -16.34 7.13 -6.39
C ARG A 36 -15.69 6.94 -7.75
N SER A 37 -16.50 6.54 -8.71
CA SER A 37 -16.11 6.47 -10.13
C SER A 37 -17.03 7.31 -11.00
N GLU A 38 -16.47 7.86 -12.06
CA GLU A 38 -17.16 8.59 -13.10
C GLU A 38 -16.69 8.11 -14.48
N PRO A 39 -17.51 8.15 -15.53
CA PRO A 39 -17.02 7.94 -16.87
C PRO A 39 -15.88 8.90 -17.20
N PHE A 40 -14.86 8.43 -17.89
CA PHE A 40 -13.77 9.30 -18.30
C PHE A 40 -14.25 10.33 -19.33
N ASP A 41 -13.91 11.59 -19.10
CA ASP A 41 -14.10 12.69 -20.03
C ASP A 41 -12.72 13.30 -20.37
N ALA A 42 -12.43 13.41 -21.68
CA ALA A 42 -11.19 14.00 -22.16
C ALA A 42 -11.03 15.49 -21.76
N ASN A 43 -12.14 16.16 -21.42
CA ASN A 43 -12.15 17.55 -20.95
C ASN A 43 -11.96 17.68 -19.43
N MET A 44 -11.74 16.58 -18.70
CA MET A 44 -11.42 16.64 -17.28
C MET A 44 -10.17 17.48 -17.03
N ASP A 45 -10.25 18.35 -16.04
CA ASP A 45 -9.12 19.14 -15.61
C ASP A 45 -8.18 18.28 -14.72
N PHE A 46 -6.97 18.07 -15.24
CA PHE A 46 -5.89 17.35 -14.54
C PHE A 46 -4.90 18.35 -13.94
N THR A 47 -5.39 19.35 -13.21
CA THR A 47 -4.53 20.38 -12.59
C THR A 47 -3.54 19.82 -11.56
N ALA A 48 -2.51 20.61 -11.34
CA ALA A 48 -1.18 20.28 -10.80
C ALA A 48 -1.10 19.52 -9.45
N ASP A 49 -2.17 19.40 -8.69
CA ASP A 49 -2.13 18.79 -7.35
C ASP A 49 -2.68 17.35 -7.31
N LEU A 50 -2.83 16.71 -8.46
CA LEU A 50 -3.43 15.40 -8.56
C LEU A 50 -2.41 14.33 -8.91
N THR A 51 -2.44 13.26 -8.12
CA THR A 51 -1.73 12.03 -8.44
C THR A 51 -2.56 11.23 -9.44
N ILE A 52 -2.01 11.01 -10.63
CA ILE A 52 -2.67 10.27 -11.70
C ILE A 52 -2.08 8.88 -11.81
N LEU A 53 -2.94 7.88 -11.66
CA LEU A 53 -2.60 6.46 -11.84
C LEU A 53 -3.34 5.95 -13.07
N THR A 54 -2.68 5.17 -13.91
CA THR A 54 -3.30 4.71 -15.16
C THR A 54 -2.71 3.40 -15.66
N ASN A 55 -3.49 2.68 -16.46
CA ASN A 55 -3.05 1.59 -17.30
C ASN A 55 -3.07 1.95 -18.80
N ILE A 56 -3.24 3.24 -19.12
CA ILE A 56 -3.38 3.74 -20.49
C ILE A 56 -2.07 4.41 -20.93
N PRO A 57 -1.33 3.83 -21.89
CA PRO A 57 -0.02 4.34 -22.28
C PRO A 57 -0.06 5.69 -23.02
N LEU A 58 -1.23 6.10 -23.50
CA LEU A 58 -1.40 7.31 -24.30
C LEU A 58 -1.78 8.55 -23.50
N LEU A 59 -1.94 8.43 -22.17
CA LEU A 59 -2.15 9.59 -21.31
C LEU A 59 -0.88 10.44 -21.24
N PRO A 60 -0.98 11.78 -21.46
CA PRO A 60 0.19 12.64 -21.57
C PRO A 60 0.96 12.79 -20.25
N THR A 61 0.28 12.62 -19.12
CA THR A 61 0.90 12.72 -17.79
C THR A 61 0.34 11.65 -16.86
N TRP A 62 1.23 11.01 -16.10
CA TRP A 62 0.85 10.04 -15.09
C TRP A 62 1.95 9.97 -14.00
N THR A 63 1.52 9.69 -12.77
CA THR A 63 2.41 9.48 -11.63
C THR A 63 2.86 8.03 -11.55
N MET A 64 1.95 7.08 -11.82
CA MET A 64 2.26 5.66 -11.86
C MET A 64 1.53 5.00 -13.03
N PHE A 65 2.26 4.19 -13.79
CA PHE A 65 1.72 3.37 -14.86
C PHE A 65 1.60 1.92 -14.40
N PHE A 66 0.42 1.33 -14.62
CA PHE A 66 0.12 -0.05 -14.25
C PHE A 66 0.15 -0.97 -15.47
N LYS A 67 0.84 -2.08 -15.33
CA LYS A 67 0.88 -3.18 -16.30
C LYS A 67 0.44 -4.47 -15.65
N GLU A 68 0.08 -5.46 -16.46
CA GLU A 68 -0.32 -6.78 -15.98
C GLU A 68 0.74 -7.47 -15.10
N GLU A 69 2.01 -7.24 -15.37
CA GLU A 69 3.13 -7.72 -14.55
C GLU A 69 3.08 -7.24 -13.09
N HIS A 70 2.38 -6.14 -12.82
CA HIS A 70 2.20 -5.59 -11.47
C HIS A 70 1.03 -6.23 -10.71
N LEU A 71 0.25 -7.12 -11.35
CA LEU A 71 -0.99 -7.66 -10.77
C LEU A 71 -0.76 -8.33 -9.42
N LYS A 72 0.27 -9.17 -9.31
CA LYS A 72 0.60 -9.86 -8.06
C LYS A 72 0.90 -8.86 -6.94
N GLN A 73 1.72 -7.86 -7.22
CA GLN A 73 2.06 -6.82 -6.24
C GLN A 73 0.83 -6.01 -5.81
N ALA A 74 -0.07 -5.72 -6.75
CA ALA A 74 -1.30 -4.99 -6.47
C ALA A 74 -2.27 -5.81 -5.59
N ILE A 75 -2.37 -7.11 -5.80
CA ILE A 75 -3.17 -8.02 -4.97
C ILE A 75 -2.57 -8.13 -3.56
N ASP A 76 -1.26 -8.30 -3.46
CA ASP A 76 -0.56 -8.35 -2.18
C ASP A 76 -0.77 -7.02 -1.41
N ALA A 77 -0.69 -5.87 -2.10
CA ALA A 77 -0.97 -4.55 -1.53
C ALA A 77 -2.42 -4.42 -1.05
N TYR A 78 -3.39 -4.87 -1.85
CA TYR A 78 -4.80 -4.89 -1.46
C TYR A 78 -5.02 -5.68 -0.17
N HIS A 79 -4.46 -6.89 -0.08
CA HIS A 79 -4.56 -7.71 1.12
C HIS A 79 -3.87 -7.06 2.33
N THR A 80 -2.71 -6.47 2.13
CA THR A 80 -1.97 -5.78 3.19
C THR A 80 -2.76 -4.60 3.75
N LEU A 81 -3.30 -3.74 2.89
CA LEU A 81 -4.10 -2.59 3.32
C LEU A 81 -5.39 -3.03 4.01
N LYS A 82 -6.07 -4.04 3.48
CA LYS A 82 -7.31 -4.56 4.06
C LYS A 82 -7.08 -5.20 5.42
N SER A 83 -6.03 -6.01 5.58
CA SER A 83 -5.69 -6.69 6.83
C SER A 83 -5.26 -5.72 7.94
N ASN A 84 -4.70 -4.58 7.56
CA ASN A 84 -4.29 -3.52 8.50
C ASN A 84 -5.37 -2.45 8.72
N GLU A 85 -6.59 -2.66 8.19
CA GLU A 85 -7.70 -1.70 8.28
C GLU A 85 -7.35 -0.31 7.71
N LEU A 86 -6.49 -0.29 6.68
CA LEU A 86 -6.01 0.92 6.00
C LEU A 86 -6.72 1.19 4.66
N LEU A 87 -7.69 0.36 4.30
CA LEU A 87 -8.47 0.50 3.07
C LEU A 87 -9.95 0.65 3.40
N GLU A 88 -10.52 1.74 2.95
CA GLU A 88 -11.97 1.97 2.92
C GLU A 88 -12.43 2.10 1.48
N VAL A 89 -13.49 1.38 1.15
CA VAL A 89 -14.12 1.43 -0.17
C VAL A 89 -15.57 1.81 0.03
N GLU A 90 -15.96 2.96 -0.51
CA GLU A 90 -17.33 3.45 -0.43
C GLU A 90 -18.34 2.48 -1.04
N SER A 91 -19.57 2.51 -0.55
CA SER A 91 -20.61 1.52 -0.86
C SER A 91 -20.88 1.36 -2.37
N ASN A 92 -20.80 2.46 -3.12
CA ASN A 92 -20.98 2.49 -4.57
C ASN A 92 -19.82 1.81 -5.32
N MET A 93 -18.65 1.69 -4.70
CA MET A 93 -17.45 1.08 -5.26
C MET A 93 -17.24 -0.39 -4.79
N GLN A 94 -17.94 -0.86 -3.77
CA GLN A 94 -17.79 -2.21 -3.23
C GLN A 94 -18.08 -3.32 -4.23
N ARG A 95 -18.91 -3.06 -5.24
CA ARG A 95 -19.17 -3.99 -6.35
C ARG A 95 -17.91 -4.35 -7.17
N TYR A 96 -16.87 -3.55 -7.05
CA TYR A 96 -15.59 -3.74 -7.72
C TYR A 96 -14.53 -4.38 -6.82
N ASP A 97 -14.94 -5.21 -5.85
CA ASP A 97 -13.99 -5.96 -5.03
C ASP A 97 -13.09 -6.83 -5.93
N PRO A 98 -11.78 -6.57 -5.97
CA PRO A 98 -10.86 -7.27 -6.87
C PRO A 98 -10.89 -8.79 -6.68
N MET A 99 -11.16 -9.27 -5.48
CA MET A 99 -11.18 -10.71 -5.17
C MET A 99 -12.30 -11.46 -5.88
N THR A 100 -13.36 -10.78 -6.33
CA THR A 100 -14.44 -11.38 -7.10
C THR A 100 -14.09 -11.62 -8.57
N ALA A 101 -13.03 -10.98 -9.06
CA ALA A 101 -12.70 -10.94 -10.48
C ALA A 101 -11.29 -11.49 -10.82
N ILE A 102 -10.50 -11.83 -9.83
CA ILE A 102 -9.17 -12.40 -9.97
C ILE A 102 -9.27 -13.93 -10.03
N GLN A 103 -8.47 -14.55 -10.89
CA GLN A 103 -8.33 -16.00 -10.97
C GLN A 103 -6.91 -16.43 -10.62
N VAL A 104 -6.80 -17.52 -9.90
CA VAL A 104 -5.54 -18.20 -9.65
C VAL A 104 -5.16 -19.01 -10.88
N ASN A 105 -4.02 -18.70 -11.48
CA ASN A 105 -3.52 -19.39 -12.67
C ASN A 105 -2.65 -20.61 -12.31
N GLY A 106 -2.09 -20.63 -11.12
CA GLY A 106 -1.26 -21.73 -10.64
C GLY A 106 -0.47 -21.35 -9.38
N ILE A 107 0.24 -22.33 -8.85
CA ILE A 107 1.18 -22.16 -7.75
C ILE A 107 2.55 -22.55 -8.27
N LYS A 108 3.48 -21.60 -8.28
CA LYS A 108 4.90 -21.79 -8.62
C LYS A 108 5.76 -21.72 -7.37
N GLU A 109 7.04 -22.07 -7.48
CA GLU A 109 8.01 -21.90 -6.38
C GLU A 109 8.07 -20.45 -5.87
N SER A 110 7.81 -19.45 -6.75
CA SER A 110 7.74 -18.03 -6.45
C SER A 110 6.42 -17.58 -5.78
N GLY A 111 5.48 -18.50 -5.55
CA GLY A 111 4.17 -18.23 -4.95
C GLY A 111 3.00 -18.38 -5.92
N ILE A 112 1.86 -17.82 -5.52
CA ILE A 112 0.62 -17.87 -6.29
C ILE A 112 0.74 -16.95 -7.51
N GLU A 113 0.39 -17.48 -8.68
CA GLU A 113 0.29 -16.71 -9.92
C GLU A 113 -1.17 -16.31 -10.16
N TYR A 114 -1.41 -15.04 -10.37
CA TYR A 114 -2.74 -14.47 -10.61
C TYR A 114 -2.89 -14.06 -12.07
N ARG A 115 -4.12 -14.11 -12.55
CA ARG A 115 -4.53 -13.51 -13.83
C ARG A 115 -5.84 -12.77 -13.67
N PHE A 116 -6.12 -11.88 -14.59
CA PHE A 116 -7.44 -11.26 -14.69
C PHE A 116 -8.46 -12.32 -15.11
N GLY A 117 -9.56 -12.41 -14.36
CA GLY A 117 -10.71 -13.21 -14.73
C GLY A 117 -11.61 -12.51 -15.74
N GLU A 118 -12.57 -13.25 -16.30
CA GLU A 118 -13.54 -12.69 -17.26
C GLU A 118 -14.44 -11.61 -16.66
N ALA A 119 -14.65 -11.65 -15.35
CA ALA A 119 -15.43 -10.66 -14.60
C ALA A 119 -14.66 -9.36 -14.31
N MET A 120 -13.36 -9.30 -14.66
CA MET A 120 -12.52 -8.13 -14.38
C MET A 120 -13.00 -6.93 -15.21
N SER A 121 -13.35 -5.86 -14.52
CA SER A 121 -13.71 -4.58 -15.12
C SER A 121 -12.72 -3.49 -14.76
N ASN A 122 -12.87 -2.33 -15.42
CA ASN A 122 -12.08 -1.13 -15.13
C ASN A 122 -12.10 -0.75 -13.63
N GLY A 123 -13.23 -0.87 -12.95
CA GLY A 123 -13.35 -0.55 -11.52
C GLY A 123 -12.48 -1.45 -10.63
N HIS A 124 -12.41 -2.75 -10.92
CA HIS A 124 -11.53 -3.67 -10.19
C HIS A 124 -10.05 -3.29 -10.37
N ILE A 125 -9.66 -3.01 -11.62
CA ILE A 125 -8.29 -2.59 -11.94
C ILE A 125 -7.95 -1.28 -11.23
N ALA A 126 -8.87 -0.32 -11.20
CA ALA A 126 -8.67 0.97 -10.54
C ALA A 126 -8.41 0.83 -9.02
N ILE A 127 -9.16 -0.03 -8.34
CA ILE A 127 -8.93 -0.31 -6.91
C ILE A 127 -7.54 -0.92 -6.70
N LEU A 128 -7.15 -1.90 -7.52
CA LEU A 128 -5.83 -2.52 -7.44
C LEU A 128 -4.69 -1.52 -7.67
N ILE A 129 -4.83 -0.64 -8.64
CA ILE A 129 -3.83 0.42 -8.92
C ILE A 129 -3.69 1.36 -7.71
N CYS A 130 -4.79 1.80 -7.12
CA CYS A 130 -4.77 2.66 -5.95
C CYS A 130 -4.10 1.97 -4.76
N CYS A 131 -4.40 0.70 -4.52
CA CYS A 131 -3.77 -0.08 -3.45
C CYS A 131 -2.26 -0.25 -3.66
N LEU A 132 -1.84 -0.57 -4.89
CA LEU A 132 -0.42 -0.68 -5.24
C LEU A 132 0.33 0.64 -5.00
N PHE A 133 -0.27 1.75 -5.40
CA PHE A 133 0.31 3.07 -5.19
C PHE A 133 0.44 3.40 -3.70
N ALA A 134 -0.63 3.20 -2.92
CA ALA A 134 -0.61 3.46 -1.48
C ALA A 134 0.46 2.64 -0.76
N GLU A 135 0.59 1.36 -1.09
CA GLU A 135 1.61 0.49 -0.50
C GLU A 135 3.03 0.92 -0.88
N LYS A 136 3.26 1.32 -2.13
CA LYS A 136 4.56 1.87 -2.56
C LYS A 136 4.91 3.15 -1.79
N GLN A 137 3.96 4.06 -1.59
CA GLN A 137 4.18 5.28 -0.81
C GLN A 137 4.52 4.97 0.66
N ARG A 138 3.83 4.02 1.26
CA ARG A 138 4.14 3.56 2.63
C ARG A 138 5.56 3.00 2.73
N ASN A 139 5.97 2.18 1.79
CA ASN A 139 7.30 1.58 1.77
C ASN A 139 8.42 2.61 1.57
N ILE A 140 8.22 3.61 0.71
CA ILE A 140 9.17 4.73 0.53
C ILE A 140 9.33 5.50 1.84
N ARG A 141 8.24 5.81 2.54
CA ARG A 141 8.28 6.53 3.81
C ARG A 141 8.95 5.74 4.91
N ALA A 142 8.66 4.44 5.02
CA ALA A 142 9.31 3.56 5.98
C ALA A 142 10.83 3.53 5.75
N SER A 143 11.27 3.48 4.49
CA SER A 143 12.68 3.52 4.12
C SER A 143 13.35 4.85 4.47
N LEU A 144 12.67 5.98 4.21
CA LEU A 144 13.16 7.31 4.58
C LEU A 144 13.25 7.50 6.10
N ALA A 145 12.24 7.05 6.84
CA ALA A 145 12.25 7.09 8.30
C ALA A 145 13.40 6.26 8.89
N ALA A 146 13.67 5.06 8.32
CA ALA A 146 14.79 4.24 8.73
C ALA A 146 16.14 4.93 8.46
N GLN A 147 16.29 5.60 7.32
CA GLN A 147 17.51 6.37 7.01
C GLN A 147 17.71 7.55 7.95
N VAL A 148 16.65 8.28 8.28
CA VAL A 148 16.72 9.40 9.25
C VAL A 148 17.13 8.90 10.63
N ASN A 149 16.61 7.75 11.08
CA ASN A 149 16.99 7.15 12.36
C ASN A 149 18.44 6.66 12.38
N LEU A 150 18.98 6.23 11.24
CA LEU A 150 20.41 5.87 11.12
C LEU A 150 21.32 7.11 11.19
N LEU A 151 20.88 8.24 10.64
CA LEU A 151 21.63 9.51 10.67
C LEU A 151 21.54 10.21 12.03
N ASN A 152 20.42 10.04 12.72
CA ASN A 152 20.16 10.59 14.06
C ASN A 152 19.73 9.43 14.98
N PRO A 153 20.66 8.57 15.42
CA PRO A 153 20.29 7.48 16.33
C PRO A 153 19.68 8.10 17.60
N PRO A 154 18.58 7.53 18.13
CA PRO A 154 18.02 7.98 19.38
C PRO A 154 19.14 8.01 20.40
N THR A 155 19.32 9.13 21.10
CA THR A 155 20.33 9.27 22.17
C THR A 155 20.14 8.08 23.10
N ALA A 156 21.12 7.21 23.16
CA ALA A 156 21.05 6.04 24.03
C ALA A 156 20.59 6.52 25.39
N LEU A 157 19.50 5.96 25.90
CA LEU A 157 19.09 6.18 27.28
C LEU A 157 20.34 5.98 28.12
N PRO A 158 20.67 6.92 29.03
CA PRO A 158 21.84 6.78 29.85
C PRO A 158 21.81 5.38 30.44
N TYR A 159 22.83 4.60 30.12
CA TYR A 159 23.03 3.26 30.64
C TYR A 159 22.66 3.32 32.12
N ALA A 160 21.62 2.58 32.52
CA ALA A 160 21.38 2.38 33.94
C ALA A 160 22.70 1.79 34.47
N GLN A 161 23.39 2.60 35.27
CA GLN A 161 24.65 2.16 35.84
C GLN A 161 24.40 0.80 36.48
N PRO A 162 25.24 -0.22 36.23
CA PRO A 162 25.09 -1.50 36.90
C PRO A 162 25.02 -1.18 38.39
N ARG A 163 23.94 -1.59 39.03
CA ARG A 163 23.84 -1.46 40.51
C ARG A 163 25.02 -2.21 41.07
N GLU A 164 26.07 -1.51 41.44
CA GLU A 164 27.15 -2.00 42.29
C GLU A 164 26.52 -2.36 43.63
N ASN A 165 26.02 -3.56 43.78
CA ASN A 165 25.71 -4.16 45.07
C ASN A 165 25.19 -5.60 44.91
N TYR A 166 25.89 -6.43 44.13
CA TYR A 166 25.83 -7.85 44.35
C TYR A 166 27.11 -8.25 45.10
N VAL A 167 27.10 -8.09 46.40
CA VAL A 167 28.04 -8.77 47.29
C VAL A 167 27.67 -10.24 47.27
N VAL A 168 28.34 -11.04 46.43
CA VAL A 168 28.26 -12.47 46.51
C VAL A 168 28.94 -12.87 47.83
N LYS A 169 28.13 -13.21 48.83
CA LYS A 169 28.66 -13.86 50.04
C LYS A 169 29.26 -15.19 49.61
N PRO A 170 30.53 -15.47 49.93
CA PRO A 170 31.09 -16.78 49.66
C PRO A 170 30.31 -17.81 50.47
N MET A 171 29.77 -18.84 49.82
CA MET A 171 29.29 -20.03 50.50
C MET A 171 30.46 -20.70 51.18
N SER A 172 30.42 -20.72 52.49
CA SER A 172 31.32 -21.58 53.26
C SER A 172 30.93 -23.03 53.01
N ILE A 173 31.78 -23.74 52.29
CA ILE A 173 31.69 -25.21 52.18
C ILE A 173 32.08 -25.78 53.54
N GLY A 174 31.09 -26.20 54.30
CA GLY A 174 31.33 -26.96 55.52
C GLY A 174 31.86 -28.35 55.14
N CYS A 175 33.11 -28.59 55.46
CA CYS A 175 33.65 -29.95 55.46
C CYS A 175 32.94 -30.74 56.55
N PHE A 176 32.18 -31.75 56.16
CA PHE A 176 31.81 -32.83 57.09
C PHE A 176 32.88 -33.88 57.06
N PHE A 177 33.54 -34.09 58.19
CA PHE A 177 34.24 -35.34 58.51
C PHE A 177 33.26 -36.29 59.18
#